data_6c36625597974c95b2422be8f8e20cdb
#
_entry.id   6c36625597974c95b2422be8f8e20cdb
#
_cell.length_a   1.000
_cell.length_b   1.000
_cell.length_c   1.000
_cell.angle_alpha   90.00
_cell.angle_beta   90.00
_cell.angle_gamma   90.00
#
_symmetry.space_group_name_H-M   'P 1'
#
loop_
_entity.id
_entity.type
_entity.pdbx_description
1 polymer ?
#
loop_
_entity_poly.entity_id
_entity_poly.type
_entity_poly.pdbx_seq_one_letter_code
_entity_poly.pdbx_strand_id
1 'polypeptide(L)'
;MIIGTPTRINDLAKTGHLHVHLASYLVIDEADLMIDLGLIEDVDYIAARLEDNANIAVFSATIPQQLQPFLNKYLSHPEYVAVDSKKQNKKNIEFFLIPTKGAAKVEKTLNLIDILNPYLCIIFCNSRDNANDLARSLNEAGIKVGMIHGGLTPRERKQQMKRIRNLEFQYVIASDLASRGIDIEGVSHVINFDVPNDIDFFTHRVGRTGRGNYKGVAITLYSPDEEHNISLIEDRGFVFNTVDIKDGELKEVKAHNQRQARMRKDDHLTNQVKNKVRSKIKNKVKPGYKKKFKQEVEKMKRQERKQFSKQQNRQKRKQNKKG
;
A
#
# COMPACT_ATOMS: atom_id res chain seq x y z
N MET A 1 7.36 -14.90 32.63
CA MET A 1 6.91 -14.36 31.32
C MET A 1 7.20 -15.40 30.26
N ILE A 2 6.20 -15.70 29.42
CA ILE A 2 6.30 -16.66 28.30
C ILE A 2 5.99 -15.86 27.03
N ILE A 3 6.82 -16.02 26.00
CA ILE A 3 6.67 -15.37 24.70
C ILE A 3 6.66 -16.45 23.62
N GLY A 4 5.68 -16.44 22.76
CA GLY A 4 5.56 -17.40 21.67
C GLY A 4 4.53 -16.98 20.62
N THR A 5 4.49 -17.70 19.50
CA THR A 5 3.42 -17.56 18.52
C THR A 5 2.13 -18.20 19.06
N PRO A 6 0.93 -17.70 18.63
CA PRO A 6 -0.34 -18.24 19.13
C PRO A 6 -0.45 -19.75 19.01
N THR A 7 -0.17 -20.30 17.85
CA THR A 7 -0.22 -21.76 17.60
C THR A 7 0.70 -22.53 18.55
N ARG A 8 1.93 -22.06 18.79
CA ARG A 8 2.86 -22.75 19.69
C ARG A 8 2.41 -22.72 21.14
N ILE A 9 1.89 -21.59 21.61
CA ILE A 9 1.31 -21.46 22.96
C ILE A 9 0.11 -22.39 23.11
N ASN A 10 -0.76 -22.42 22.08
CA ASN A 10 -1.94 -23.26 22.04
C ASN A 10 -1.57 -24.76 22.10
N ASP A 11 -0.58 -25.20 21.31
CA ASP A 11 -0.08 -26.60 21.35
C ASP A 11 0.43 -26.99 22.74
N LEU A 12 1.22 -26.12 23.36
CA LEU A 12 1.76 -26.38 24.71
C LEU A 12 0.64 -26.40 25.77
N ALA A 13 -0.38 -25.54 25.60
CA ALA A 13 -1.55 -25.55 26.49
C ALA A 13 -2.38 -26.81 26.32
N LYS A 14 -2.66 -27.25 25.08
CA LYS A 14 -3.39 -28.50 24.79
C LYS A 14 -2.69 -29.74 25.28
N THR A 15 -1.37 -29.75 25.24
CA THR A 15 -0.55 -30.89 25.71
C THR A 15 -0.25 -30.85 27.22
N GLY A 16 -0.78 -29.84 27.94
CA GLY A 16 -0.59 -29.70 29.38
C GLY A 16 0.80 -29.24 29.82
N HIS A 17 1.66 -28.85 28.86
CA HIS A 17 2.99 -28.32 29.17
C HIS A 17 2.98 -26.84 29.55
N LEU A 18 1.90 -26.16 29.31
CA LEU A 18 1.71 -24.75 29.66
C LEU A 18 0.33 -24.54 30.29
N HIS A 19 0.32 -24.05 31.52
CA HIS A 19 -0.89 -23.73 32.25
C HIS A 19 -1.30 -22.29 32.04
N VAL A 20 -1.98 -22.00 30.90
CA VAL A 20 -2.39 -20.63 30.52
C VAL A 20 -3.39 -20.01 31.51
N HIS A 21 -4.20 -20.82 32.20
CA HIS A 21 -5.15 -20.37 33.21
C HIS A 21 -4.48 -19.71 34.43
N LEU A 22 -3.20 -19.94 34.65
CA LEU A 22 -2.44 -19.28 35.72
C LEU A 22 -1.90 -17.91 35.32
N ALA A 23 -2.11 -17.48 34.09
CA ALA A 23 -1.58 -16.21 33.62
C ALA A 23 -2.51 -15.07 34.02
N SER A 24 -1.97 -14.09 34.75
CA SER A 24 -2.69 -12.86 35.14
C SER A 24 -2.66 -11.77 34.05
N TYR A 25 -1.83 -11.95 33.04
CA TYR A 25 -1.67 -10.99 31.92
C TYR A 25 -1.55 -11.74 30.59
N LEU A 26 -2.32 -11.27 29.60
CA LEU A 26 -2.17 -11.65 28.19
C LEU A 26 -1.87 -10.40 27.38
N VAL A 27 -0.75 -10.42 26.68
CA VAL A 27 -0.39 -9.36 25.74
C VAL A 27 -0.42 -9.94 24.33
N ILE A 28 -1.22 -9.33 23.46
CA ILE A 28 -1.36 -9.70 22.06
C ILE A 28 -0.74 -8.56 21.25
N ASP A 29 0.34 -8.84 20.55
CA ASP A 29 1.03 -7.87 19.69
C ASP A 29 0.79 -8.19 18.21
N GLU A 30 0.74 -7.16 17.35
CA GLU A 30 0.40 -7.27 15.93
C GLU A 30 -0.92 -8.04 15.70
N ALA A 31 -2.00 -7.66 16.40
CA ALA A 31 -3.28 -8.38 16.35
C ALA A 31 -3.93 -8.37 14.96
N ASP A 32 -3.71 -7.34 14.15
CA ASP A 32 -4.10 -7.30 12.74
C ASP A 32 -3.39 -8.38 11.91
N LEU A 33 -2.10 -8.60 12.16
CA LEU A 33 -1.36 -9.69 11.51
C LEU A 33 -1.91 -11.07 11.88
N MET A 34 -2.38 -11.26 13.11
CA MET A 34 -2.98 -12.54 13.54
C MET A 34 -4.26 -12.85 12.77
N ILE A 35 -5.05 -11.83 12.42
CA ILE A 35 -6.21 -11.98 11.53
C ILE A 35 -5.76 -12.41 10.13
N ASP A 36 -4.78 -11.69 9.54
CA ASP A 36 -4.28 -11.98 8.19
C ASP A 36 -3.68 -13.39 8.05
N LEU A 37 -3.09 -13.90 9.12
CA LEU A 37 -2.50 -15.24 9.18
C LEU A 37 -3.51 -16.35 9.59
N GLY A 38 -4.77 -15.99 9.90
CA GLY A 38 -5.78 -16.94 10.38
C GLY A 38 -5.49 -17.51 11.77
N LEU A 39 -4.72 -16.78 12.62
CA LEU A 39 -4.31 -17.22 13.95
C LEU A 39 -5.25 -16.77 15.07
N ILE A 40 -6.32 -16.06 14.72
CA ILE A 40 -7.25 -15.50 15.72
C ILE A 40 -7.93 -16.61 16.55
N GLU A 41 -8.19 -17.77 15.94
CA GLU A 41 -8.77 -18.91 16.65
C GLU A 41 -7.83 -19.48 17.72
N ASP A 42 -6.52 -19.51 17.46
CA ASP A 42 -5.53 -19.91 18.45
C ASP A 42 -5.47 -18.91 19.61
N VAL A 43 -5.57 -17.61 19.29
CA VAL A 43 -5.61 -16.55 20.32
C VAL A 43 -6.90 -16.63 21.14
N ASP A 44 -8.03 -16.87 20.50
CA ASP A 44 -9.33 -17.07 21.17
C ASP A 44 -9.28 -18.28 22.14
N TYR A 45 -8.67 -19.38 21.70
CA TYR A 45 -8.48 -20.56 22.53
C TYR A 45 -7.67 -20.25 23.81
N ILE A 46 -6.63 -19.44 23.70
CA ILE A 46 -5.78 -19.03 24.81
C ILE A 46 -6.56 -18.10 25.75
N ALA A 47 -7.18 -17.05 25.19
CA ALA A 47 -7.92 -16.04 25.95
C ALA A 47 -9.08 -16.64 26.71
N ALA A 48 -9.81 -17.60 26.12
CA ALA A 48 -10.94 -18.28 26.76
C ALA A 48 -10.57 -19.15 27.97
N ARG A 49 -9.29 -19.35 28.24
CA ARG A 49 -8.79 -20.17 29.38
C ARG A 49 -8.12 -19.36 30.47
N LEU A 50 -8.07 -18.06 30.30
CA LEU A 50 -7.60 -17.18 31.36
C LEU A 50 -8.65 -17.08 32.46
N GLU A 51 -8.22 -16.71 33.65
CA GLU A 51 -9.14 -16.34 34.73
C GLU A 51 -9.85 -15.02 34.40
N ASP A 52 -11.07 -14.84 34.92
CA ASP A 52 -11.93 -13.68 34.67
C ASP A 52 -11.29 -12.33 35.06
N ASN A 53 -10.35 -12.36 36.00
CA ASN A 53 -9.61 -11.19 36.47
C ASN A 53 -8.29 -10.94 35.71
N ALA A 54 -7.98 -11.74 34.70
CA ALA A 54 -6.78 -11.54 33.91
C ALA A 54 -6.84 -10.24 33.09
N ASN A 55 -5.71 -9.54 33.04
CA ASN A 55 -5.58 -8.33 32.24
C ASN A 55 -5.20 -8.68 30.80
N ILE A 56 -5.96 -8.20 29.84
CA ILE A 56 -5.69 -8.41 28.43
C ILE A 56 -5.34 -7.07 27.79
N ALA A 57 -4.17 -7.01 27.13
CA ALA A 57 -3.72 -5.87 26.35
C ALA A 57 -3.53 -6.29 24.89
N VAL A 58 -4.12 -5.51 23.97
CA VAL A 58 -4.05 -5.77 22.53
C VAL A 58 -3.34 -4.60 21.86
N PHE A 59 -2.25 -4.89 21.17
CA PHE A 59 -1.50 -3.94 20.37
C PHE A 59 -1.70 -4.26 18.89
N SER A 60 -2.05 -3.25 18.10
CA SER A 60 -2.29 -3.39 16.67
C SER A 60 -2.05 -2.06 15.96
N ALA A 61 -1.52 -2.10 14.76
CA ALA A 61 -1.38 -0.91 13.92
C ALA A 61 -2.73 -0.47 13.34
N THR A 62 -3.61 -1.43 13.07
CA THR A 62 -4.97 -1.23 12.58
C THR A 62 -5.97 -2.07 13.38
N ILE A 63 -7.24 -1.69 13.36
CA ILE A 63 -8.32 -2.48 13.98
C ILE A 63 -9.26 -2.93 12.86
N PRO A 64 -8.94 -4.04 12.17
CA PRO A 64 -9.79 -4.57 11.13
C PRO A 64 -11.14 -5.04 11.70
N GLN A 65 -12.16 -5.02 10.85
CA GLN A 65 -13.52 -5.38 11.26
C GLN A 65 -13.61 -6.81 11.84
N GLN A 66 -12.77 -7.71 11.35
CA GLN A 66 -12.68 -9.09 11.81
C GLN A 66 -12.12 -9.22 13.24
N LEU A 67 -11.40 -8.22 13.75
CA LEU A 67 -10.87 -8.20 15.11
C LEU A 67 -11.94 -7.80 16.14
N GLN A 68 -12.96 -7.06 15.73
CA GLN A 68 -14.00 -6.53 16.64
C GLN A 68 -14.71 -7.61 17.48
N PRO A 69 -15.11 -8.78 16.92
CA PRO A 69 -15.73 -9.83 17.72
C PRO A 69 -14.85 -10.32 18.87
N PHE A 70 -13.53 -10.47 18.62
CA PHE A 70 -12.58 -10.85 19.65
C PHE A 70 -12.45 -9.77 20.73
N LEU A 71 -12.28 -8.51 20.33
CA LEU A 71 -12.16 -7.38 21.26
C LEU A 71 -13.42 -7.29 22.16
N ASN A 72 -14.62 -7.36 21.56
CA ASN A 72 -15.88 -7.29 22.30
C ASN A 72 -16.11 -8.47 23.25
N LYS A 73 -15.55 -9.65 22.94
CA LYS A 73 -15.70 -10.85 23.76
C LYS A 73 -14.84 -10.79 25.02
N TYR A 74 -13.61 -10.27 24.93
CA TYR A 74 -12.62 -10.38 26.01
C TYR A 74 -12.29 -9.06 26.70
N LEU A 75 -12.59 -7.92 26.07
CA LEU A 75 -12.28 -6.61 26.65
C LEU A 75 -13.55 -5.95 27.17
N SER A 76 -13.71 -5.90 28.49
CA SER A 76 -14.81 -5.18 29.15
C SER A 76 -14.36 -3.76 29.47
N HIS A 77 -14.99 -2.76 28.83
CA HIS A 77 -14.67 -1.33 29.00
C HIS A 77 -13.18 -1.02 28.76
N PRO A 78 -12.62 -1.40 27.59
CA PRO A 78 -11.19 -1.20 27.35
C PRO A 78 -10.83 0.28 27.31
N GLU A 79 -9.68 0.62 27.87
CA GLU A 79 -9.04 1.89 27.61
C GLU A 79 -8.43 1.87 26.21
N TYR A 80 -8.86 2.81 25.37
CA TYR A 80 -8.33 2.93 24.00
C TYR A 80 -7.27 4.01 23.92
N VAL A 81 -6.02 3.59 23.73
CA VAL A 81 -4.87 4.49 23.57
C VAL A 81 -4.45 4.51 22.11
N ALA A 82 -4.73 5.61 21.41
CA ALA A 82 -4.28 5.82 20.04
C ALA A 82 -3.00 6.67 20.03
N VAL A 83 -1.90 6.09 19.61
CA VAL A 83 -0.69 6.84 19.31
C VAL A 83 -0.78 7.31 17.86
N ASP A 84 -0.82 8.63 17.65
CA ASP A 84 -0.89 9.23 16.30
C ASP A 84 0.46 9.10 15.56
N SER A 85 0.85 7.84 15.30
CA SER A 85 2.06 7.51 14.54
C SER A 85 2.00 8.02 13.10
N LYS A 86 0.79 8.33 12.60
CA LYS A 86 0.57 8.85 11.24
C LYS A 86 1.27 10.18 11.00
N LYS A 87 1.39 11.03 12.04
CA LYS A 87 2.07 12.33 11.91
C LYS A 87 3.58 12.26 12.10
N GLN A 88 4.09 11.38 12.96
CA GLN A 88 5.53 11.31 13.25
C GLN A 88 6.31 10.55 12.16
N ASN A 89 5.85 9.38 11.74
CA ASN A 89 6.55 8.59 10.72
C ASN A 89 6.50 9.24 9.33
N LYS A 90 5.41 9.98 9.00
CA LYS A 90 5.30 10.69 7.72
C LYS A 90 6.25 11.88 7.59
N LYS A 91 6.68 12.50 8.69
CA LYS A 91 7.58 13.66 8.65
C LYS A 91 9.03 13.29 8.27
N ASN A 92 9.43 12.07 8.56
CA ASN A 92 10.81 11.63 8.34
C ASN A 92 10.99 10.81 7.06
N ILE A 93 9.91 10.57 6.29
CA ILE A 93 9.95 9.76 5.06
C ILE A 93 9.56 10.63 3.87
N GLU A 94 10.41 10.65 2.85
CA GLU A 94 10.08 11.21 1.55
C GLU A 94 9.43 10.14 0.67
N PHE A 95 8.25 10.44 0.11
CA PHE A 95 7.49 9.50 -0.70
C PHE A 95 7.57 9.87 -2.17
N PHE A 96 8.06 8.95 -2.98
CA PHE A 96 8.13 9.10 -4.43
C PHE A 96 7.23 8.10 -5.13
N LEU A 97 6.63 8.53 -6.23
CA LEU A 97 5.76 7.73 -7.08
C LEU A 97 6.33 7.71 -8.50
N ILE A 98 6.60 6.53 -9.04
CA ILE A 98 7.19 6.36 -10.38
C ILE A 98 6.21 5.59 -11.26
N PRO A 99 5.68 6.19 -12.35
CA PRO A 99 4.83 5.49 -13.29
C PRO A 99 5.62 4.48 -14.10
N THR A 100 5.06 3.27 -14.23
CA THR A 100 5.63 2.21 -15.06
C THR A 100 4.61 1.74 -16.10
N LYS A 101 5.13 1.10 -17.15
CA LYS A 101 4.31 0.35 -18.09
C LYS A 101 4.64 -1.12 -17.87
N GLY A 102 3.69 -1.91 -17.34
CA GLY A 102 3.79 -3.36 -17.21
C GLY A 102 5.21 -3.97 -17.10
N ALA A 103 5.73 -4.50 -18.19
CA ALA A 103 7.05 -5.13 -18.27
C ALA A 103 8.24 -4.21 -17.90
N ALA A 104 8.06 -2.91 -17.83
CA ALA A 104 9.14 -1.96 -17.51
C ALA A 104 9.47 -1.86 -16.00
N LYS A 105 8.76 -2.55 -15.10
CA LYS A 105 9.04 -2.46 -13.65
C LYS A 105 10.46 -2.92 -13.30
N VAL A 106 10.93 -4.03 -13.88
CA VAL A 106 12.28 -4.56 -13.64
C VAL A 106 13.32 -3.57 -14.14
N GLU A 107 13.18 -3.06 -15.37
CA GLU A 107 14.09 -2.06 -15.95
C GLU A 107 14.12 -0.78 -15.09
N LYS A 108 12.97 -0.29 -14.65
CA LYS A 108 12.90 0.85 -13.74
C LYS A 108 13.60 0.59 -12.41
N THR A 109 13.50 -0.64 -11.89
CA THR A 109 14.17 -1.02 -10.64
C THR A 109 15.69 -1.05 -10.82
N LEU A 110 16.20 -1.58 -11.93
CA LEU A 110 17.61 -1.55 -12.26
C LEU A 110 18.14 -0.11 -12.37
N ASN A 111 17.44 0.74 -13.11
CA ASN A 111 17.79 2.14 -13.24
C ASN A 111 17.73 2.90 -11.89
N LEU A 112 16.81 2.53 -10.99
CA LEU A 112 16.78 3.08 -9.63
C LEU A 112 18.01 2.65 -8.82
N ILE A 113 18.41 1.40 -8.92
CA ILE A 113 19.58 0.86 -8.22
C ILE A 113 20.85 1.58 -8.64
N ASP A 114 20.98 1.93 -9.92
CA ASP A 114 22.14 2.68 -10.45
C ASP A 114 22.20 4.12 -9.94
N ILE A 115 21.03 4.72 -9.65
CA ILE A 115 20.93 6.11 -9.17
C ILE A 115 21.03 6.19 -7.64
N LEU A 116 20.40 5.22 -6.95
CA LEU A 116 20.32 5.18 -5.50
C LEU A 116 21.58 4.55 -4.92
N ASN A 117 22.09 5.14 -3.85
CA ASN A 117 23.13 4.54 -3.03
C ASN A 117 22.62 4.34 -1.59
N PRO A 118 21.69 3.42 -1.36
CA PRO A 118 21.10 3.21 -0.04
C PRO A 118 22.11 2.54 0.90
N TYR A 119 22.00 2.83 2.19
CA TYR A 119 22.69 2.04 3.20
C TYR A 119 22.15 0.60 3.22
N LEU A 120 20.84 0.48 3.26
CA LEU A 120 20.09 -0.77 3.09
C LEU A 120 18.74 -0.45 2.45
N CYS A 121 18.38 -1.14 1.39
CA CYS A 121 17.10 -1.00 0.70
C CYS A 121 16.28 -2.29 0.80
N ILE A 122 15.01 -2.18 1.18
CA ILE A 122 14.06 -3.29 1.08
C ILE A 122 13.17 -3.07 -0.14
N ILE A 123 13.11 -4.07 -1.02
CA ILE A 123 12.25 -4.07 -2.21
C ILE A 123 11.08 -5.02 -1.97
N PHE A 124 9.86 -4.50 -1.90
CA PHE A 124 8.66 -5.26 -1.62
C PHE A 124 7.96 -5.73 -2.88
N CYS A 125 7.66 -7.03 -2.94
CA CYS A 125 6.85 -7.68 -3.96
C CYS A 125 5.58 -8.28 -3.34
N ASN A 126 4.44 -8.25 -4.07
CA ASN A 126 3.18 -8.81 -3.59
C ASN A 126 3.19 -10.35 -3.54
N SER A 127 3.98 -10.99 -4.39
CA SER A 127 4.06 -12.46 -4.47
C SER A 127 5.50 -12.97 -4.35
N ARG A 128 5.64 -14.24 -3.94
CA ARG A 128 6.95 -14.91 -3.94
C ARG A 128 7.50 -15.08 -5.37
N ASP A 129 6.62 -15.26 -6.36
CA ASP A 129 7.03 -15.48 -7.74
C ASP A 129 7.61 -14.18 -8.33
N ASN A 130 6.96 -13.03 -8.10
CA ASN A 130 7.52 -11.72 -8.45
C ASN A 130 8.86 -11.47 -7.74
N ALA A 131 8.98 -11.87 -6.46
CA ALA A 131 10.23 -11.73 -5.70
C ALA A 131 11.35 -12.58 -6.30
N ASN A 132 11.07 -13.83 -6.69
CA ASN A 132 12.04 -14.71 -7.32
C ASN A 132 12.48 -14.20 -8.70
N ASP A 133 11.53 -13.74 -9.52
CA ASP A 133 11.81 -13.23 -10.86
C ASP A 133 12.64 -11.94 -10.81
N LEU A 134 12.29 -11.03 -9.89
CA LEU A 134 13.07 -9.84 -9.64
C LEU A 134 14.50 -10.19 -9.17
N ALA A 135 14.62 -11.12 -8.20
CA ALA A 135 15.93 -11.55 -7.70
C ALA A 135 16.81 -12.14 -8.80
N ARG A 136 16.23 -12.94 -9.69
CA ARG A 136 16.93 -13.49 -10.85
C ARG A 136 17.44 -12.37 -11.74
N SER A 137 16.58 -11.42 -12.12
CA SER A 137 16.94 -10.30 -12.99
C SER A 137 18.04 -9.42 -12.39
N LEU A 138 17.98 -9.15 -11.07
CA LEU A 138 19.00 -8.36 -10.39
C LEU A 138 20.34 -9.11 -10.29
N ASN A 139 20.32 -10.42 -10.01
CA ASN A 139 21.53 -11.24 -9.98
C ASN A 139 22.17 -11.36 -11.37
N GLU A 140 21.37 -11.49 -12.44
CA GLU A 140 21.86 -11.48 -13.84
C GLU A 140 22.53 -10.15 -14.21
N ALA A 141 22.07 -9.05 -13.63
CA ALA A 141 22.69 -7.73 -13.74
C ALA A 141 23.91 -7.55 -12.81
N GLY A 142 24.34 -8.58 -12.08
CA GLY A 142 25.48 -8.53 -11.16
C GLY A 142 25.19 -7.95 -9.78
N ILE A 143 23.93 -7.68 -9.46
CA ILE A 143 23.51 -7.09 -8.17
C ILE A 143 23.20 -8.21 -7.20
N LYS A 144 23.99 -8.32 -6.14
CA LYS A 144 23.80 -9.31 -5.09
C LYS A 144 22.65 -8.91 -4.17
N VAL A 145 21.60 -9.74 -4.09
CA VAL A 145 20.42 -9.47 -3.29
C VAL A 145 20.16 -10.52 -2.23
N GLY A 146 19.68 -10.09 -1.05
CA GLY A 146 19.08 -10.95 -0.06
C GLY A 146 17.60 -11.20 -0.38
N MET A 147 17.04 -12.33 0.09
CA MET A 147 15.62 -12.64 -0.12
C MET A 147 14.95 -13.10 1.16
N ILE A 148 13.71 -12.59 1.40
CA ILE A 148 12.84 -13.05 2.48
C ILE A 148 11.41 -13.16 1.96
N HIS A 149 10.94 -14.39 1.78
CA HIS A 149 9.55 -14.67 1.39
C HIS A 149 9.03 -15.95 2.04
N GLY A 150 7.71 -16.17 1.98
CA GLY A 150 7.06 -17.31 2.63
C GLY A 150 7.42 -18.70 2.09
N GLY A 151 8.10 -18.77 0.93
CA GLY A 151 8.58 -20.04 0.36
C GLY A 151 9.91 -20.53 0.90
N LEU A 152 10.60 -19.76 1.76
CA LEU A 152 11.86 -20.19 2.38
C LEU A 152 11.58 -21.18 3.52
N THR A 153 12.38 -22.25 3.59
CA THR A 153 12.39 -23.12 4.74
C THR A 153 12.84 -22.36 6.00
N PRO A 154 12.49 -22.81 7.22
CA PRO A 154 12.95 -22.16 8.45
C PRO A 154 14.47 -22.00 8.55
N ARG A 155 15.22 -22.98 8.04
CA ARG A 155 16.69 -22.94 8.00
C ARG A 155 17.21 -21.87 7.05
N GLU A 156 16.69 -21.82 5.84
CA GLU A 156 17.07 -20.81 4.84
C GLU A 156 16.70 -19.41 5.34
N ARG A 157 15.49 -19.23 5.89
CA ARG A 157 15.05 -17.96 6.46
C ARG A 157 16.00 -17.49 7.57
N LYS A 158 16.39 -18.37 8.50
CA LYS A 158 17.34 -18.06 9.57
C LYS A 158 18.70 -17.65 8.99
N GLN A 159 19.18 -18.35 7.96
CA GLN A 159 20.44 -18.04 7.29
C GLN A 159 20.39 -16.71 6.57
N GLN A 160 19.34 -16.44 5.78
CA GLN A 160 19.15 -15.17 5.09
C GLN A 160 19.07 -14.00 6.09
N MET A 161 18.29 -14.14 7.17
CA MET A 161 18.21 -13.13 8.21
C MET A 161 19.55 -12.80 8.86
N LYS A 162 20.37 -13.83 9.13
CA LYS A 162 21.71 -13.62 9.66
C LYS A 162 22.57 -12.81 8.71
N ARG A 163 22.55 -13.15 7.42
CA ARG A 163 23.32 -12.45 6.38
C ARG A 163 22.86 -11.01 6.18
N ILE A 164 21.54 -10.76 6.24
CA ILE A 164 20.97 -9.42 6.14
C ILE A 164 21.38 -8.56 7.33
N ARG A 165 21.29 -9.09 8.55
CA ARG A 165 21.74 -8.38 9.78
C ARG A 165 23.23 -8.09 9.77
N ASN A 166 24.03 -8.95 9.14
CA ASN A 166 25.46 -8.71 8.92
C ASN A 166 25.75 -7.72 7.78
N LEU A 167 24.72 -7.12 7.16
CA LEU A 167 24.83 -6.18 6.04
C LEU A 167 25.59 -6.74 4.82
N GLU A 168 25.45 -8.06 4.59
CA GLU A 168 26.06 -8.69 3.40
C GLU A 168 25.36 -8.30 2.08
N PHE A 169 24.19 -7.66 2.18
CA PHE A 169 23.38 -7.21 1.05
C PHE A 169 23.01 -5.74 1.23
N GLN A 170 23.15 -4.97 0.17
CA GLN A 170 22.63 -3.59 0.11
C GLN A 170 21.16 -3.57 -0.29
N TYR A 171 20.69 -4.60 -1.00
CA TYR A 171 19.30 -4.75 -1.45
C TYR A 171 18.73 -6.07 -0.94
N VAL A 172 17.52 -6.01 -0.38
CA VAL A 172 16.79 -7.16 0.12
C VAL A 172 15.41 -7.18 -0.50
N ILE A 173 15.06 -8.27 -1.17
CA ILE A 173 13.73 -8.47 -1.73
C ILE A 173 12.87 -9.20 -0.69
N ALA A 174 11.68 -8.67 -0.41
CA ALA A 174 10.78 -9.21 0.59
C ALA A 174 9.34 -9.30 0.11
N SER A 175 8.60 -10.32 0.57
CA SER A 175 7.15 -10.33 0.49
C SER A 175 6.52 -9.86 1.80
N ASP A 176 5.27 -9.34 1.74
CA ASP A 176 4.59 -8.71 2.87
C ASP A 176 4.57 -9.56 4.14
N LEU A 177 4.00 -10.75 4.05
CA LEU A 177 3.88 -11.66 5.20
C LEU A 177 5.23 -12.08 5.78
N ALA A 178 6.26 -12.19 4.94
CA ALA A 178 7.57 -12.62 5.39
C ALA A 178 8.37 -11.50 6.06
N SER A 179 8.05 -10.24 5.79
CA SER A 179 8.75 -9.07 6.31
C SER A 179 8.14 -8.49 7.58
N ARG A 180 6.90 -8.89 7.94
CA ARG A 180 6.28 -8.49 9.20
C ARG A 180 7.02 -9.13 10.39
N GLY A 181 7.10 -8.41 11.50
CA GLY A 181 7.84 -8.86 12.69
C GLY A 181 9.36 -8.96 12.51
N ILE A 182 9.91 -8.58 11.34
CA ILE A 182 11.35 -8.56 11.12
C ILE A 182 11.88 -7.19 11.50
N ASP A 183 12.69 -7.14 12.54
CA ASP A 183 13.45 -5.95 12.87
C ASP A 183 14.77 -5.97 12.11
N ILE A 184 14.86 -5.11 11.10
CA ILE A 184 16.07 -4.85 10.32
C ILE A 184 16.42 -3.39 10.56
N GLU A 185 17.54 -3.17 11.24
CA GLU A 185 18.05 -1.82 11.47
C GLU A 185 18.74 -1.27 10.21
N GLY A 186 18.82 0.05 10.11
CA GLY A 186 19.56 0.73 9.05
C GLY A 186 18.88 0.77 7.68
N VAL A 187 17.59 0.47 7.60
CA VAL A 187 16.85 0.58 6.34
C VAL A 187 16.68 2.05 5.99
N SER A 188 17.43 2.51 5.00
CA SER A 188 17.37 3.89 4.49
C SER A 188 16.33 4.06 3.40
N HIS A 189 16.08 3.02 2.61
CA HIS A 189 15.18 3.06 1.46
C HIS A 189 14.20 1.89 1.46
N VAL A 190 12.97 2.17 1.05
CA VAL A 190 11.96 1.16 0.72
C VAL A 190 11.53 1.37 -0.72
N ILE A 191 11.55 0.31 -1.52
CA ILE A 191 10.99 0.31 -2.87
C ILE A 191 9.78 -0.64 -2.87
N ASN A 192 8.58 -0.12 -3.13
CA ASN A 192 7.43 -0.95 -3.45
C ASN A 192 7.49 -1.27 -4.94
N PHE A 193 8.02 -2.44 -5.29
CA PHE A 193 8.03 -2.95 -6.67
C PHE A 193 6.60 -3.18 -7.17
N ASP A 194 5.74 -3.71 -6.30
CA ASP A 194 4.30 -3.80 -6.51
C ASP A 194 3.57 -2.92 -5.49
N VAL A 195 2.54 -2.21 -5.95
CA VAL A 195 1.60 -1.53 -5.05
C VAL A 195 0.88 -2.60 -4.23
N PRO A 196 0.83 -2.50 -2.90
CA PRO A 196 0.18 -3.53 -2.09
C PRO A 196 -1.32 -3.59 -2.40
N ASN A 197 -1.86 -4.82 -2.37
CA ASN A 197 -3.28 -5.06 -2.58
C ASN A 197 -4.13 -4.52 -1.41
N ASP A 198 -3.59 -4.61 -0.20
CA ASP A 198 -4.15 -4.01 1.00
C ASP A 198 -3.33 -2.78 1.41
N ILE A 199 -4.03 -1.68 1.68
CA ILE A 199 -3.41 -0.40 2.03
C ILE A 199 -2.70 -0.46 3.38
N ASP A 200 -3.13 -1.30 4.29
CA ASP A 200 -2.50 -1.46 5.59
C ASP A 200 -1.05 -1.97 5.44
N PHE A 201 -0.81 -2.86 4.47
CA PHE A 201 0.54 -3.30 4.13
C PHE A 201 1.45 -2.14 3.68
N PHE A 202 0.90 -1.12 3.00
CA PHE A 202 1.70 0.05 2.62
C PHE A 202 2.33 0.72 3.84
N THR A 203 1.54 0.94 4.88
CA THR A 203 2.02 1.55 6.12
C THR A 203 3.12 0.72 6.79
N HIS A 204 2.94 -0.61 6.82
CA HIS A 204 3.93 -1.54 7.39
C HIS A 204 5.23 -1.61 6.57
N ARG A 205 5.13 -1.53 5.23
CA ARG A 205 6.30 -1.51 4.34
C ARG A 205 7.11 -0.24 4.54
N VAL A 206 6.47 0.93 4.41
CA VAL A 206 7.19 2.21 4.52
C VAL A 206 7.67 2.49 5.94
N GLY A 207 7.01 1.94 6.95
CA GLY A 207 7.46 1.98 8.35
C GLY A 207 8.74 1.18 8.63
N ARG A 208 9.34 0.51 7.64
CA ARG A 208 10.68 -0.10 7.77
C ARG A 208 11.78 0.94 7.69
N THR A 209 11.56 2.06 7.02
CA THR A 209 12.50 3.20 6.97
C THR A 209 12.02 4.38 7.81
N GLY A 210 12.84 5.40 7.95
CA GLY A 210 12.50 6.63 8.69
C GLY A 210 12.28 6.44 10.18
N ARG A 211 12.89 5.41 10.81
CA ARG A 211 12.76 5.11 12.23
C ARG A 211 13.62 6.02 13.10
N GLY A 212 13.09 6.37 14.27
CA GLY A 212 13.76 7.27 15.20
C GLY A 212 13.98 8.65 14.57
N ASN A 213 15.21 9.13 14.59
CA ASN A 213 15.61 10.44 14.03
C ASN A 213 16.17 10.34 12.59
N TYR A 214 16.16 9.17 11.97
CA TYR A 214 16.70 8.97 10.63
C TYR A 214 15.69 9.36 9.57
N LYS A 215 16.16 9.99 8.50
CA LYS A 215 15.36 10.21 7.30
C LYS A 215 15.26 8.92 6.48
N GLY A 216 14.12 8.69 5.88
CA GLY A 216 13.86 7.55 5.01
C GLY A 216 13.33 7.98 3.65
N VAL A 217 13.50 7.11 2.67
CA VAL A 217 12.96 7.29 1.32
C VAL A 217 12.08 6.09 0.98
N ALA A 218 10.87 6.35 0.52
CA ALA A 218 9.93 5.33 0.07
C ALA A 218 9.54 5.60 -1.38
N ILE A 219 9.91 4.70 -2.28
CA ILE A 219 9.64 4.80 -3.72
C ILE A 219 8.59 3.74 -4.09
N THR A 220 7.53 4.14 -4.77
CA THR A 220 6.49 3.21 -5.23
C THR A 220 6.43 3.21 -6.74
N LEU A 221 6.67 2.04 -7.34
CA LEU A 221 6.44 1.80 -8.75
C LEU A 221 4.97 1.44 -8.95
N TYR A 222 4.32 2.05 -9.94
CA TYR A 222 2.92 1.73 -10.23
C TYR A 222 2.65 1.68 -11.72
N SER A 223 1.77 0.78 -12.12
CA SER A 223 1.20 0.70 -13.46
C SER A 223 -0.18 1.38 -13.51
N PRO A 224 -0.70 1.70 -14.70
CA PRO A 224 -2.00 2.38 -14.83
C PRO A 224 -3.19 1.65 -14.19
N ASP A 225 -3.14 0.33 -14.10
CA ASP A 225 -4.15 -0.51 -13.43
C ASP A 225 -4.08 -0.42 -11.91
N GLU A 226 -2.93 -0.05 -11.33
CA GLU A 226 -2.73 0.16 -9.90
C GLU A 226 -3.08 1.59 -9.42
N GLU A 227 -3.46 2.52 -10.33
CA GLU A 227 -3.80 3.92 -9.97
C GLU A 227 -4.91 4.02 -8.92
N HIS A 228 -5.84 3.07 -8.89
CA HIS A 228 -6.90 3.05 -7.88
C HIS A 228 -6.32 2.85 -6.47
N ASN A 229 -5.40 1.89 -6.30
CA ASN A 229 -4.76 1.63 -5.01
C ASN A 229 -3.91 2.82 -4.56
N ILE A 230 -3.22 3.50 -5.48
CA ILE A 230 -2.49 4.74 -5.17
C ILE A 230 -3.46 5.81 -4.64
N SER A 231 -4.61 6.00 -5.28
CA SER A 231 -5.62 6.97 -4.81
C SER A 231 -6.11 6.65 -3.39
N LEU A 232 -6.32 5.37 -3.07
CA LEU A 232 -6.72 4.94 -1.72
C LEU A 232 -5.60 5.19 -0.68
N ILE A 233 -4.33 5.05 -1.07
CA ILE A 233 -3.18 5.37 -0.20
C ILE A 233 -3.13 6.89 0.04
N GLU A 234 -3.36 7.72 -0.98
CA GLU A 234 -3.43 9.17 -0.85
C GLU A 234 -4.60 9.62 0.05
N ASP A 235 -5.77 8.98 -0.06
CA ASP A 235 -6.93 9.25 0.81
C ASP A 235 -6.62 8.99 2.31
N ARG A 236 -5.65 8.14 2.62
CA ARG A 236 -5.10 7.96 3.97
C ARG A 236 -4.07 9.05 4.37
N GLY A 237 -3.87 10.05 3.52
CA GLY A 237 -3.04 11.22 3.77
C GLY A 237 -1.55 11.00 3.50
N PHE A 238 -1.18 10.06 2.65
CA PHE A 238 0.17 10.00 2.07
C PHE A 238 0.26 10.96 0.89
N VAL A 239 1.34 11.73 0.84
CA VAL A 239 1.58 12.70 -0.23
C VAL A 239 2.81 12.26 -1.02
N PHE A 240 2.64 12.02 -2.32
CA PHE A 240 3.69 11.55 -3.18
C PHE A 240 4.23 12.66 -4.08
N ASN A 241 5.56 12.70 -4.21
CA ASN A 241 6.25 13.43 -5.27
C ASN A 241 6.33 12.52 -6.50
N THR A 242 5.58 12.83 -7.57
CA THR A 242 5.62 12.02 -8.79
C THR A 242 6.86 12.36 -9.59
N VAL A 243 7.73 11.36 -9.80
CA VAL A 243 9.00 11.50 -10.51
C VAL A 243 9.12 10.43 -11.59
N ASP A 244 10.03 10.64 -12.53
CA ASP A 244 10.45 9.62 -13.48
C ASP A 244 11.96 9.66 -13.66
N ILE A 245 12.54 8.54 -14.06
CA ILE A 245 13.97 8.43 -14.34
C ILE A 245 14.24 8.98 -15.73
N LYS A 246 15.04 10.03 -15.82
CA LYS A 246 15.49 10.67 -17.08
C LYS A 246 16.94 11.09 -16.97
N ASP A 247 17.74 10.67 -17.92
CA ASP A 247 19.16 11.03 -18.00
C ASP A 247 19.95 10.64 -16.72
N GLY A 248 19.60 9.50 -16.11
CA GLY A 248 20.24 9.03 -14.87
C GLY A 248 19.85 9.78 -13.59
N GLU A 249 18.78 10.58 -13.61
CA GLU A 249 18.31 11.35 -12.45
C GLU A 249 16.80 11.20 -12.25
N LEU A 250 16.35 11.40 -11.01
CA LEU A 250 14.92 11.51 -10.68
C LEU A 250 14.44 12.93 -10.99
N LYS A 251 13.60 13.08 -12.02
CA LYS A 251 13.01 14.36 -12.42
C LYS A 251 11.50 14.39 -12.16
N GLU A 252 11.02 15.48 -11.61
CA GLU A 252 9.58 15.65 -11.38
C GLU A 252 8.79 15.56 -12.68
N VAL A 253 7.67 14.82 -12.62
CA VAL A 253 6.72 14.69 -13.71
C VAL A 253 5.31 15.05 -13.25
N LYS A 254 4.42 15.27 -14.18
CA LYS A 254 3.02 15.60 -13.86
C LYS A 254 2.38 14.52 -13.01
N ALA A 255 1.78 14.93 -11.89
CA ALA A 255 1.07 14.05 -10.97
C ALA A 255 0.00 13.23 -11.72
N HIS A 256 -0.15 11.96 -11.34
CA HIS A 256 -1.11 11.02 -11.95
C HIS A 256 -2.56 11.52 -11.86
N ASN A 257 -2.92 12.23 -10.79
CA ASN A 257 -4.26 12.81 -10.55
C ASN A 257 -4.74 13.79 -11.63
N GLN A 258 -3.82 14.40 -12.39
CA GLN A 258 -4.21 15.35 -13.45
C GLN A 258 -4.92 14.67 -14.63
N ARG A 259 -4.66 13.38 -14.88
CA ARG A 259 -5.39 12.60 -15.89
C ARG A 259 -6.78 12.21 -15.39
N GLN A 260 -6.91 11.77 -14.14
CA GLN A 260 -8.21 11.41 -13.55
C GLN A 260 -9.15 12.61 -13.42
N ALA A 261 -8.64 13.79 -13.05
CA ALA A 261 -9.44 15.00 -13.00
C ALA A 261 -9.96 15.40 -14.40
N ARG A 262 -9.19 15.15 -15.47
CA ARG A 262 -9.66 15.34 -16.86
C ARG A 262 -10.68 14.28 -17.29
N MET A 263 -10.47 12.99 -16.96
CA MET A 263 -11.41 11.92 -17.27
C MET A 263 -12.73 12.08 -16.50
N ARG A 264 -12.71 12.40 -15.21
CA ARG A 264 -13.92 12.67 -14.40
C ARG A 264 -14.70 13.89 -14.90
N LYS A 265 -14.02 14.96 -15.34
CA LYS A 265 -14.68 16.11 -15.99
C LYS A 265 -15.33 15.73 -17.33
N ASP A 266 -14.66 14.94 -18.15
CA ASP A 266 -15.21 14.48 -19.44
C ASP A 266 -16.38 13.49 -19.24
N ASP A 267 -16.33 12.62 -18.24
CA ASP A 267 -17.44 11.70 -17.90
C ASP A 267 -18.64 12.42 -17.30
N HIS A 268 -18.44 13.42 -16.44
CA HIS A 268 -19.52 14.23 -15.88
C HIS A 268 -20.22 15.08 -16.95
N LEU A 269 -19.45 15.73 -17.84
CA LEU A 269 -19.95 16.43 -19.02
C LEU A 269 -20.68 15.47 -19.99
N THR A 270 -20.13 14.26 -20.19
CA THR A 270 -20.73 13.23 -21.05
C THR A 270 -22.06 12.76 -20.49
N ASN A 271 -22.18 12.57 -19.18
CA ASN A 271 -23.42 12.16 -18.52
C ASN A 271 -24.47 13.27 -18.51
N GLN A 272 -24.06 14.53 -18.27
CA GLN A 272 -24.98 15.69 -18.42
C GLN A 272 -25.51 15.82 -19.84
N VAL A 273 -24.66 15.72 -20.87
CA VAL A 273 -25.06 15.74 -22.27
C VAL A 273 -25.99 14.58 -22.61
N LYS A 274 -25.69 13.35 -22.16
CA LYS A 274 -26.56 12.19 -22.36
C LYS A 274 -27.94 12.39 -21.73
N ASN A 275 -28.00 12.97 -20.53
CA ASN A 275 -29.26 13.23 -19.83
C ASN A 275 -30.08 14.36 -20.55
N LYS A 276 -29.42 15.43 -21.01
CA LYS A 276 -30.06 16.48 -21.85
C LYS A 276 -30.57 15.93 -23.17
N VAL A 277 -29.85 15.01 -23.82
CA VAL A 277 -30.29 14.38 -25.06
C VAL A 277 -31.45 13.42 -24.80
N ARG A 278 -31.41 12.64 -23.69
CA ARG A 278 -32.53 11.77 -23.29
C ARG A 278 -33.81 12.52 -23.02
N SER A 279 -33.74 13.71 -22.37
CA SER A 279 -34.93 14.56 -22.12
C SER A 279 -35.52 15.18 -23.38
N LYS A 280 -34.71 15.44 -24.44
CA LYS A 280 -35.19 15.97 -25.69
C LYS A 280 -35.81 14.93 -26.64
N ILE A 281 -35.42 13.67 -26.50
CA ILE A 281 -35.93 12.58 -27.35
C ILE A 281 -37.11 11.95 -26.62
N LYS A 282 -38.33 12.53 -26.75
CA LYS A 282 -39.57 11.94 -26.19
C LYS A 282 -39.88 10.59 -26.82
N ASN A 283 -39.98 9.59 -25.98
CA ASN A 283 -40.67 8.30 -26.01
C ASN A 283 -41.30 7.80 -27.31
N LYS A 284 -40.49 7.31 -28.30
CA LYS A 284 -40.86 6.13 -29.12
C LYS A 284 -39.58 5.54 -29.69
N VAL A 285 -39.23 4.34 -29.24
CA VAL A 285 -38.04 3.58 -29.72
C VAL A 285 -38.37 3.10 -31.18
N LYS A 286 -37.91 3.85 -32.15
CA LYS A 286 -37.96 3.47 -33.57
C LYS A 286 -36.64 2.79 -33.98
N PRO A 287 -36.66 1.91 -34.99
CA PRO A 287 -35.44 1.36 -35.60
C PRO A 287 -34.48 2.50 -35.97
N GLY A 288 -33.19 2.39 -35.57
CA GLY A 288 -32.19 3.47 -35.77
C GLY A 288 -32.02 4.48 -34.63
N TYR A 289 -32.80 4.38 -33.53
CA TYR A 289 -32.69 5.26 -32.35
C TYR A 289 -31.26 5.36 -31.80
N LYS A 290 -30.55 4.23 -31.65
CA LYS A 290 -29.17 4.20 -31.12
C LYS A 290 -28.20 5.05 -31.97
N LYS A 291 -28.34 5.01 -33.31
CA LYS A 291 -27.50 5.78 -34.23
C LYS A 291 -27.79 7.29 -34.12
N LYS A 292 -29.08 7.68 -34.11
CA LYS A 292 -29.51 9.06 -33.94
C LYS A 292 -29.12 9.61 -32.57
N PHE A 293 -29.29 8.85 -31.49
CA PHE A 293 -28.88 9.25 -30.16
C PHE A 293 -27.37 9.52 -30.08
N LYS A 294 -26.53 8.64 -30.65
CA LYS A 294 -25.08 8.80 -30.70
C LYS A 294 -24.67 10.07 -31.47
N GLN A 295 -25.32 10.33 -32.59
CA GLN A 295 -25.07 11.53 -33.40
C GLN A 295 -25.48 12.83 -32.67
N GLU A 296 -26.61 12.86 -31.98
CA GLU A 296 -27.05 14.02 -31.19
C GLU A 296 -26.13 14.25 -29.96
N VAL A 297 -25.66 13.21 -29.29
CA VAL A 297 -24.69 13.34 -28.21
C VAL A 297 -23.37 13.91 -28.72
N GLU A 298 -22.86 13.48 -29.86
CA GLU A 298 -21.64 14.03 -30.46
C GLU A 298 -21.81 15.51 -30.89
N LYS A 299 -22.95 15.85 -31.46
CA LYS A 299 -23.26 17.23 -31.86
C LYS A 299 -23.31 18.18 -30.67
N MET A 300 -23.97 17.78 -29.56
CA MET A 300 -24.01 18.56 -28.34
C MET A 300 -22.63 18.66 -27.66
N LYS A 301 -21.85 17.60 -27.62
CA LYS A 301 -20.46 17.67 -27.13
C LYS A 301 -19.62 18.69 -27.92
N ARG A 302 -19.75 18.71 -29.24
CA ARG A 302 -19.05 19.70 -30.09
C ARG A 302 -19.50 21.15 -29.80
N GLN A 303 -20.78 21.35 -29.56
CA GLN A 303 -21.31 22.70 -29.24
C GLN A 303 -20.84 23.17 -27.86
N GLU A 304 -20.87 22.32 -26.84
CA GLU A 304 -20.40 22.67 -25.50
C GLU A 304 -18.87 22.93 -25.47
N ARG A 305 -18.07 22.15 -26.19
CA ARG A 305 -16.63 22.43 -26.37
C ARG A 305 -16.35 23.78 -27.02
N LYS A 306 -17.12 24.14 -28.05
CA LYS A 306 -16.99 25.44 -28.70
C LYS A 306 -17.39 26.60 -27.76
N GLN A 307 -18.45 26.43 -26.97
CA GLN A 307 -18.89 27.47 -26.01
C GLN A 307 -17.85 27.63 -24.87
N PHE A 308 -17.32 26.54 -24.36
CA PHE A 308 -16.29 26.56 -23.34
C PHE A 308 -14.99 27.23 -23.82
N SER A 309 -14.53 26.91 -25.02
CA SER A 309 -13.38 27.57 -25.66
C SER A 309 -13.61 29.09 -25.86
N LYS A 310 -14.81 29.48 -26.28
CA LYS A 310 -15.17 30.92 -26.42
C LYS A 310 -15.18 31.62 -25.04
N GLN A 311 -15.66 30.98 -23.99
CA GLN A 311 -15.66 31.58 -22.66
C GLN A 311 -14.24 31.72 -22.10
N GLN A 312 -13.38 30.72 -22.26
CA GLN A 312 -11.98 30.82 -21.88
C GLN A 312 -11.24 31.94 -22.61
N ASN A 313 -11.44 32.05 -23.90
CA ASN A 313 -10.83 33.12 -24.69
C ASN A 313 -11.34 34.53 -24.31
N ARG A 314 -12.62 34.65 -23.91
CA ARG A 314 -13.17 35.90 -23.35
C ARG A 314 -12.58 36.23 -21.99
N GLN A 315 -12.36 35.25 -21.11
CA GLN A 315 -11.73 35.45 -19.81
C GLN A 315 -10.26 35.87 -19.94
N LYS A 316 -9.48 35.20 -20.82
CA LYS A 316 -8.10 35.60 -21.13
C LYS A 316 -7.98 37.00 -21.66
N ARG A 317 -8.89 37.42 -22.59
CA ARG A 317 -8.93 38.78 -23.12
C ARG A 317 -9.30 39.83 -22.06
N LYS A 318 -10.10 39.48 -21.05
CA LYS A 318 -10.43 40.40 -19.94
C LYS A 318 -9.27 40.50 -18.95
N GLN A 319 -8.48 39.45 -18.72
CA GLN A 319 -7.30 39.48 -17.88
C GLN A 319 -6.16 40.27 -18.52
N ASN A 320 -5.93 40.14 -19.83
CA ASN A 320 -4.92 40.92 -20.57
C ASN A 320 -5.28 42.38 -20.80
N LYS A 321 -6.48 42.83 -20.45
CA LYS A 321 -6.87 44.26 -20.49
C LYS A 321 -6.80 44.95 -19.13
N LYS A 322 -6.51 44.23 -18.06
CA LYS A 322 -6.39 44.73 -16.67
C LYS A 322 -4.95 44.75 -16.15
N GLY A 323 -3.96 44.29 -16.90
CA GLY A 323 -2.54 44.53 -16.73
C GLY A 323 -2.03 45.46 -17.82
#